data_e0dd60025d11e7286a3acf775a223dc6
#
_entry.id   e0dd60025d11e7286a3acf775a223dc6
#
_cell.length_a   1.000
_cell.length_b   1.000
_cell.length_c   1.000
_cell.angle_alpha   90.00
_cell.angle_beta   90.00
_cell.angle_gamma   90.00
#
_symmetry.space_group_name_H-M   'P 1'
#
loop_
_entity.id
_entity.type
_entity.pdbx_description
1 polymer ?
#
loop_
_entity_poly.entity_id
_entity_poly.type
_entity_poly.pdbx_seq_one_letter_code
_entity_poly.pdbx_strand_id
1 'polypeptide(L)'
;ENRPPFKVQGVATIKHLNVRKEGPEDEKILAVHVKLEVKGVDRRLCAYFDDALEDFLWRGDTDALIVRNMFLAPVQYGHAITGATVEIAGDTFNGCEVKKFAIEPRDGGVMTLTLAVSLYPSASDVSELAKLVQDDAQVLIEGPPDLFAAEVPTETKRPDDPNVIATLKAAEKLPDSLV
;
A
#
# COMPACT_ATOMS: atom_id res chain seq x y z
N GLU A 1 17.42 1.29 6.52
CA GLU A 1 16.67 0.09 6.05
C GLU A 1 15.60 0.56 5.08
N ASN A 2 15.80 0.27 3.82
CA ASN A 2 14.90 0.70 2.74
C ASN A 2 13.77 -0.33 2.63
N ARG A 3 12.76 -0.23 3.50
CA ARG A 3 11.57 -1.09 3.42
C ARG A 3 10.74 -0.69 2.20
N PRO A 4 10.17 -1.65 1.47
CA PRO A 4 9.27 -1.31 0.38
C PRO A 4 8.05 -0.56 0.93
N PRO A 5 7.45 0.36 0.16
CA PRO A 5 6.25 1.05 0.58
C PRO A 5 5.10 0.06 0.78
N PHE A 6 4.26 0.32 1.79
CA PHE A 6 3.06 -0.48 1.99
C PHE A 6 2.03 -0.18 0.90
N LYS A 7 1.68 -1.20 0.15
CA LYS A 7 0.63 -1.10 -0.87
C LYS A 7 -0.12 -2.42 -0.99
N VAL A 8 -1.43 -2.35 -0.84
CA VAL A 8 -2.35 -3.48 -1.03
C VAL A 8 -3.45 -3.06 -1.98
N GLN A 9 -3.67 -3.84 -3.01
CA GLN A 9 -4.72 -3.63 -3.99
C GLN A 9 -5.42 -4.96 -4.28
N GLY A 10 -6.73 -4.95 -4.35
CA GLY A 10 -7.49 -6.14 -4.68
C GLY A 10 -8.93 -6.09 -4.19
N VAL A 11 -9.55 -7.24 -4.16
CA VAL A 11 -10.90 -7.42 -3.63
C VAL A 11 -10.80 -7.74 -2.14
N ALA A 12 -11.47 -6.95 -1.32
CA ALA A 12 -11.59 -7.17 0.12
C ALA A 12 -13.03 -7.41 0.52
N THR A 13 -13.22 -8.31 1.46
CA THR A 13 -14.50 -8.45 2.16
C THR A 13 -14.52 -7.51 3.36
N ILE A 14 -15.54 -6.68 3.47
CA ILE A 14 -15.76 -5.83 4.64
C ILE A 14 -16.40 -6.67 5.75
N LYS A 15 -15.59 -7.12 6.69
CA LYS A 15 -16.05 -8.04 7.76
C LYS A 15 -16.85 -7.35 8.84
N HIS A 16 -16.49 -6.12 9.15
CA HIS A 16 -17.09 -5.37 10.25
C HIS A 16 -16.91 -3.88 10.06
N LEU A 17 -17.90 -3.11 10.46
CA LEU A 17 -17.89 -1.66 10.44
C LEU A 17 -18.40 -1.15 11.79
N ASN A 18 -17.64 -0.29 12.45
CA ASN A 18 -18.00 0.33 13.71
C ASN A 18 -17.88 1.84 13.59
N VAL A 19 -18.99 2.53 13.82
CA VAL A 19 -19.08 3.99 13.75
C VAL A 19 -19.05 4.57 15.15
N ARG A 20 -18.19 5.55 15.37
CA ARG A 20 -18.11 6.29 16.64
C ARG A 20 -17.79 7.76 16.40
N LYS A 21 -17.97 8.56 17.44
CA LYS A 21 -17.51 9.95 17.44
C LYS A 21 -16.24 10.04 18.28
N GLU A 22 -15.21 10.63 17.74
CA GLU A 22 -13.90 10.82 18.40
C GLU A 22 -13.57 12.31 18.48
N GLY A 23 -12.78 12.68 19.50
CA GLY A 23 -12.36 14.05 19.75
C GLY A 23 -12.95 14.66 21.02
N PRO A 24 -12.55 15.90 21.35
CA PRO A 24 -13.08 16.67 22.47
C PRO A 24 -14.60 16.85 22.37
N GLU A 25 -15.28 17.10 23.49
CA GLU A 25 -16.74 17.18 23.52
C GLU A 25 -17.33 18.23 22.56
N ASP A 26 -16.60 19.30 22.31
CA ASP A 26 -17.03 20.42 21.45
C ASP A 26 -16.67 20.24 19.97
N GLU A 27 -15.77 19.28 19.64
CA GLU A 27 -15.26 19.05 18.28
C GLU A 27 -15.25 17.56 17.90
N LYS A 28 -16.36 16.86 18.20
CA LYS A 28 -16.46 15.43 17.86
C LYS A 28 -16.54 15.23 16.35
N ILE A 29 -15.56 14.49 15.82
CA ILE A 29 -15.54 14.04 14.42
C ILE A 29 -16.06 12.61 14.31
N LEU A 30 -16.66 12.31 13.17
CA LEU A 30 -17.14 10.98 12.86
C LEU A 30 -15.93 10.10 12.49
N ALA A 31 -15.76 8.99 13.20
CA ALA A 31 -14.74 8.00 12.93
C ALA A 31 -15.38 6.64 12.63
N VAL A 32 -14.87 5.95 11.64
CA VAL A 32 -15.31 4.61 11.25
C VAL A 32 -14.14 3.66 11.29
N HIS A 33 -14.30 2.55 12.01
CA HIS A 33 -13.34 1.47 12.03
C HIS A 33 -13.87 0.33 11.15
N VAL A 34 -13.15 0.03 10.09
CA VAL A 34 -13.50 -1.00 9.10
C VAL A 34 -12.52 -2.15 9.23
N LYS A 35 -13.01 -3.36 9.42
CA LYS A 35 -12.22 -4.59 9.34
C LYS A 35 -12.32 -5.16 7.93
N LEU A 36 -11.19 -5.27 7.27
CA LEU A 36 -11.05 -5.78 5.91
C LEU A 36 -10.34 -7.13 5.89
N GLU A 37 -10.79 -8.02 5.03
CA GLU A 37 -10.10 -9.25 4.69
C GLU A 37 -9.80 -9.25 3.20
N VAL A 38 -8.52 -9.15 2.85
CA VAL A 38 -8.04 -9.13 1.46
C VAL A 38 -7.45 -10.51 1.13
N LYS A 39 -8.01 -11.19 0.14
CA LYS A 39 -7.54 -12.50 -0.33
C LYS A 39 -6.63 -12.36 -1.53
N GLY A 40 -5.71 -13.30 -1.70
CA GLY A 40 -4.82 -13.34 -2.86
C GLY A 40 -3.76 -12.24 -2.88
N VAL A 41 -3.37 -11.74 -1.70
CA VAL A 41 -2.28 -10.77 -1.59
C VAL A 41 -0.95 -11.45 -1.89
N ASP A 42 -0.13 -10.82 -2.73
CA ASP A 42 1.17 -11.36 -3.14
C ASP A 42 2.14 -11.43 -1.96
N ARG A 43 2.92 -12.53 -1.89
CA ARG A 43 3.93 -12.78 -0.85
C ARG A 43 4.97 -11.67 -0.71
N ARG A 44 5.25 -10.93 -1.78
CA ARG A 44 6.22 -9.80 -1.76
C ARG A 44 5.89 -8.73 -0.73
N LEU A 45 4.64 -8.62 -0.32
CA LEU A 45 4.25 -7.72 0.76
C LEU A 45 4.88 -8.10 2.10
N CYS A 46 5.31 -9.36 2.29
CA CYS A 46 6.00 -9.79 3.52
C CYS A 46 7.24 -8.95 3.83
N ALA A 47 7.98 -8.52 2.81
CA ALA A 47 9.16 -7.68 2.97
C ALA A 47 8.87 -6.31 3.63
N TYR A 48 7.65 -5.83 3.58
CA TYR A 48 7.25 -4.66 4.34
C TYR A 48 7.24 -4.93 5.85
N PHE A 49 6.80 -6.11 6.26
CA PHE A 49 6.69 -6.48 7.67
C PHE A 49 8.02 -6.96 8.23
N ASP A 50 8.66 -7.92 7.55
CA ASP A 50 9.95 -8.48 7.94
C ASP A 50 10.59 -9.20 6.75
N ASP A 51 11.90 -9.04 6.56
CA ASP A 51 12.65 -9.62 5.45
C ASP A 51 12.68 -11.17 5.48
N ALA A 52 12.57 -11.77 6.67
CA ALA A 52 12.57 -13.22 6.85
C ALA A 52 11.16 -13.83 6.81
N LEU A 53 10.11 -13.02 6.76
CA LEU A 53 8.73 -13.50 6.91
C LEU A 53 8.31 -14.40 5.74
N GLU A 54 8.72 -14.08 4.52
CA GLU A 54 8.41 -14.90 3.34
C GLU A 54 8.97 -16.32 3.49
N ASP A 55 10.26 -16.46 3.83
CA ASP A 55 10.91 -17.75 4.03
C ASP A 55 10.34 -18.51 5.24
N PHE A 56 9.85 -17.81 6.24
CA PHE A 56 9.19 -18.41 7.39
C PHE A 56 7.85 -19.03 7.02
N LEU A 57 7.08 -18.40 6.13
CA LEU A 57 5.71 -18.81 5.80
C LEU A 57 5.66 -19.87 4.70
N TRP A 58 6.56 -19.82 3.71
CA TRP A 58 6.55 -20.75 2.58
C TRP A 58 7.87 -21.52 2.43
N ARG A 59 7.77 -22.61 1.68
CA ARG A 59 8.88 -23.42 1.21
C ARG A 59 8.64 -23.88 -0.23
N GLY A 60 9.70 -24.23 -0.93
CA GLY A 60 9.67 -24.72 -2.31
C GLY A 60 10.26 -23.70 -3.29
N ASP A 61 10.18 -24.06 -4.55
CA ASP A 61 10.67 -23.21 -5.64
C ASP A 61 9.60 -22.16 -6.00
N THR A 62 10.02 -21.10 -6.67
CA THR A 62 9.19 -19.96 -7.03
C THR A 62 7.85 -20.34 -7.70
N ASP A 63 7.85 -21.42 -8.48
CA ASP A 63 6.68 -21.90 -9.22
C ASP A 63 5.80 -22.91 -8.43
N ALA A 64 6.28 -23.38 -7.26
CA ALA A 64 5.63 -24.42 -6.47
C ALA A 64 5.74 -24.14 -4.96
N LEU A 65 5.43 -22.93 -4.54
CA LEU A 65 5.43 -22.55 -3.14
C LEU A 65 4.29 -23.20 -2.38
N ILE A 66 4.62 -23.85 -1.28
CA ILE A 66 3.66 -24.42 -0.34
C ILE A 66 3.84 -23.81 1.05
N VAL A 67 2.77 -23.71 1.80
CA VAL A 67 2.80 -23.23 3.18
C VAL A 67 3.67 -24.17 4.01
N ARG A 68 4.63 -23.62 4.74
CA ARG A 68 5.60 -24.38 5.55
C ARG A 68 4.93 -25.09 6.72
N ASN A 69 3.98 -24.44 7.36
CA ASN A 69 3.24 -24.98 8.48
C ASN A 69 1.75 -24.63 8.37
N MET A 70 0.93 -25.60 7.97
CA MET A 70 -0.52 -25.46 7.78
C MET A 70 -1.30 -25.23 9.09
N PHE A 71 -0.69 -25.52 10.25
CA PHE A 71 -1.34 -25.36 11.55
C PHE A 71 -0.90 -24.06 12.25
N LEU A 72 -0.10 -23.23 11.59
CA LEU A 72 0.28 -21.95 12.13
C LEU A 72 -0.94 -21.03 12.17
N ALA A 73 -1.21 -20.45 13.34
CA ALA A 73 -2.17 -19.38 13.47
C ALA A 73 -1.72 -18.17 12.64
N PRO A 74 -2.64 -17.29 12.20
CA PRO A 74 -2.25 -16.08 11.48
C PRO A 74 -1.17 -15.29 12.21
N VAL A 75 -0.13 -14.90 11.48
CA VAL A 75 0.97 -14.09 12.02
C VAL A 75 0.48 -12.65 12.16
N GLN A 76 0.65 -12.07 13.35
CA GLN A 76 0.21 -10.71 13.65
C GLN A 76 1.38 -9.73 13.61
N TYR A 77 1.12 -8.54 13.05
CA TYR A 77 2.06 -7.43 13.08
C TYR A 77 1.46 -6.28 13.90
N GLY A 78 2.19 -5.86 14.95
CA GLY A 78 1.67 -4.98 16.00
C GLY A 78 1.78 -3.48 15.72
N HIS A 79 2.48 -3.07 14.66
CA HIS A 79 2.63 -1.64 14.34
C HIS A 79 1.45 -1.13 13.52
N ALA A 80 1.16 0.18 13.65
CA ALA A 80 0.18 0.87 12.83
C ALA A 80 0.86 1.72 11.76
N ILE A 81 0.19 1.88 10.62
CA ILE A 81 0.55 2.81 9.56
C ILE A 81 -0.37 4.01 9.69
N THR A 82 0.18 5.19 9.94
CA THR A 82 -0.57 6.45 10.03
C THR A 82 -0.38 7.28 8.77
N GLY A 83 -1.41 8.06 8.40
CA GLY A 83 -1.36 8.89 7.20
C GLY A 83 -1.53 8.12 5.88
N ALA A 84 -2.09 6.92 5.95
CA ALA A 84 -2.37 6.13 4.77
C ALA A 84 -3.51 6.72 3.94
N THR A 85 -3.50 6.44 2.64
CA THR A 85 -4.62 6.67 1.73
C THR A 85 -5.32 5.34 1.48
N VAL A 86 -6.63 5.33 1.64
CA VAL A 86 -7.46 4.14 1.49
C VAL A 86 -8.58 4.44 0.52
N GLU A 87 -8.72 3.63 -0.51
CA GLU A 87 -9.83 3.66 -1.45
C GLU A 87 -10.69 2.41 -1.25
N ILE A 88 -11.99 2.58 -1.10
CA ILE A 88 -12.96 1.50 -0.96
C ILE A 88 -14.12 1.77 -1.92
N ALA A 89 -14.34 0.86 -2.86
CA ALA A 89 -15.41 0.94 -3.86
C ALA A 89 -15.42 2.26 -4.67
N GLY A 90 -14.24 2.86 -4.87
CA GLY A 90 -14.07 4.13 -5.60
C GLY A 90 -14.04 5.39 -4.74
N ASP A 91 -14.41 5.30 -3.47
CA ASP A 91 -14.31 6.42 -2.52
C ASP A 91 -12.94 6.46 -1.86
N THR A 92 -12.28 7.61 -1.89
CA THR A 92 -10.92 7.81 -1.37
C THR A 92 -10.93 8.53 -0.03
N PHE A 93 -10.24 7.95 0.95
CA PHE A 93 -10.07 8.49 2.31
C PHE A 93 -8.58 8.71 2.58
N ASN A 94 -8.22 9.92 2.99
CA ASN A 94 -6.85 10.30 3.31
C ASN A 94 -6.65 10.40 4.83
N GLY A 95 -5.39 10.31 5.26
CA GLY A 95 -5.03 10.44 6.67
C GLY A 95 -5.51 9.28 7.54
N CYS A 96 -5.71 8.12 6.93
CA CYS A 96 -6.20 6.92 7.62
C CYS A 96 -5.11 6.28 8.49
N GLU A 97 -5.56 5.55 9.51
CA GLU A 97 -4.71 4.66 10.28
C GLU A 97 -5.03 3.20 9.89
N VAL A 98 -3.99 2.45 9.51
CA VAL A 98 -4.11 1.01 9.19
C VAL A 98 -3.36 0.22 10.24
N LYS A 99 -4.02 -0.75 10.85
CA LYS A 99 -3.49 -1.51 11.99
C LYS A 99 -4.08 -2.91 12.10
N LYS A 100 -3.63 -3.66 13.12
CA LYS A 100 -4.11 -5.02 13.44
C LYS A 100 -3.97 -5.99 12.25
N PHE A 101 -2.79 -5.99 11.66
CA PHE A 101 -2.48 -6.89 10.56
C PHE A 101 -2.42 -8.33 11.04
N ALA A 102 -3.09 -9.22 10.31
CA ALA A 102 -2.99 -10.66 10.48
C ALA A 102 -2.76 -11.31 9.10
N ILE A 103 -1.69 -12.08 8.99
CA ILE A 103 -1.21 -12.67 7.75
C ILE A 103 -1.43 -14.18 7.82
N GLU A 104 -2.20 -14.72 6.91
CA GLU A 104 -2.43 -16.16 6.78
C GLU A 104 -1.95 -16.63 5.41
N PRO A 105 -0.85 -17.42 5.35
CA PRO A 105 -0.31 -17.89 4.09
C PRO A 105 -1.22 -18.91 3.42
N ARG A 106 -1.19 -18.94 2.09
CA ARG A 106 -1.84 -19.92 1.23
C ARG A 106 -0.85 -20.51 0.25
N ASP A 107 -1.11 -21.69 -0.25
CA ASP A 107 -0.28 -22.30 -1.28
C ASP A 107 -0.26 -21.44 -2.55
N GLY A 108 0.85 -21.47 -3.27
CA GLY A 108 1.06 -20.64 -4.45
C GLY A 108 1.67 -19.27 -4.17
N GLY A 109 2.17 -19.01 -2.95
CA GLY A 109 2.84 -17.75 -2.61
C GLY A 109 1.90 -16.56 -2.50
N VAL A 110 0.66 -16.80 -2.12
CA VAL A 110 -0.34 -15.78 -1.82
C VAL A 110 -0.78 -15.88 -0.37
N MET A 111 -1.37 -14.82 0.15
CA MET A 111 -1.85 -14.78 1.53
C MET A 111 -3.21 -14.10 1.65
N THR A 112 -3.91 -14.42 2.71
CA THR A 112 -5.05 -13.66 3.19
C THR A 112 -4.54 -12.65 4.22
N LEU A 113 -4.76 -11.37 3.96
CA LEU A 113 -4.40 -10.28 4.84
C LEU A 113 -5.67 -9.71 5.49
N THR A 114 -5.74 -9.79 6.81
CA THR A 114 -6.77 -9.12 7.60
C THR A 114 -6.16 -7.88 8.24
N LEU A 115 -6.88 -6.77 8.19
CA LEU A 115 -6.44 -5.50 8.78
C LEU A 115 -7.65 -4.66 9.22
N ALA A 116 -7.40 -3.68 10.06
CA ALA A 116 -8.38 -2.68 10.45
C ALA A 116 -7.95 -1.30 9.98
N VAL A 117 -8.87 -0.55 9.42
CA VAL A 117 -8.66 0.82 8.96
C VAL A 117 -9.54 1.76 9.76
N SER A 118 -8.96 2.84 10.26
CA SER A 118 -9.69 3.96 10.85
C SER A 118 -9.83 5.07 9.81
N LEU A 119 -11.07 5.38 9.44
CA LEU A 119 -11.46 6.38 8.46
C LEU A 119 -12.14 7.56 9.15
N TYR A 120 -12.10 8.73 8.53
CA TYR A 120 -12.83 9.93 8.97
C TYR A 120 -13.76 10.41 7.84
N PRO A 121 -14.83 9.65 7.55
CA PRO A 121 -15.72 9.91 6.44
C PRO A 121 -16.79 10.96 6.78
N SER A 122 -17.49 11.46 5.75
CA SER A 122 -18.73 12.18 5.93
C SER A 122 -19.89 11.26 6.33
N ALA A 123 -21.02 11.81 6.76
CA ALA A 123 -22.18 10.99 7.12
C ALA A 123 -22.76 10.24 5.90
N SER A 124 -22.67 10.79 4.69
CA SER A 124 -23.07 10.12 3.45
C SER A 124 -22.17 8.93 3.14
N ASP A 125 -20.85 9.07 3.30
CA ASP A 125 -19.88 7.98 3.05
C ASP A 125 -20.09 6.82 4.03
N VAL A 126 -20.43 7.10 5.29
CA VAL A 126 -20.79 6.06 6.28
C VAL A 126 -21.97 5.24 5.80
N SER A 127 -22.98 5.89 5.22
CA SER A 127 -24.17 5.19 4.70
C SER A 127 -23.81 4.28 3.54
N GLU A 128 -22.94 4.71 2.64
CA GLU A 128 -22.45 3.88 1.53
C GLU A 128 -21.58 2.71 2.02
N LEU A 129 -20.66 2.96 2.94
CA LEU A 129 -19.83 1.91 3.54
C LEU A 129 -20.68 0.86 4.30
N ALA A 130 -21.74 1.31 4.98
CA ALA A 130 -22.63 0.40 5.71
C ALA A 130 -23.35 -0.60 4.80
N LYS A 131 -23.66 -0.22 3.56
CA LYS A 131 -24.28 -1.11 2.56
C LYS A 131 -23.33 -2.23 2.11
N LEU A 132 -22.01 -2.02 2.22
CA LEU A 132 -20.97 -2.94 1.78
C LEU A 132 -20.55 -3.95 2.86
N VAL A 133 -21.10 -3.87 4.07
CA VAL A 133 -20.76 -4.80 5.16
C VAL A 133 -21.16 -6.22 4.79
N GLN A 134 -20.21 -7.16 4.92
CA GLN A 134 -20.26 -8.56 4.49
C GLN A 134 -20.20 -8.75 2.97
N ASP A 135 -20.07 -7.69 2.19
CA ASP A 135 -19.87 -7.75 0.75
C ASP A 135 -18.40 -7.55 0.38
N ASP A 136 -18.09 -7.93 -0.84
CA ASP A 136 -16.77 -7.71 -1.45
C ASP A 136 -16.72 -6.35 -2.15
N ALA A 137 -15.62 -5.63 -1.93
CA ALA A 137 -15.37 -4.34 -2.56
C ALA A 137 -13.93 -4.25 -3.08
N GLN A 138 -13.72 -3.51 -4.15
CA GLN A 138 -12.37 -3.15 -4.60
C GLN A 138 -11.74 -2.21 -3.57
N VAL A 139 -10.51 -2.51 -3.16
CA VAL A 139 -9.75 -1.67 -2.24
C VAL A 139 -8.36 -1.39 -2.78
N LEU A 140 -7.87 -0.20 -2.48
CA LEU A 140 -6.47 0.19 -2.63
C LEU A 140 -6.05 0.86 -1.32
N ILE A 141 -5.00 0.33 -0.71
CA ILE A 141 -4.44 0.87 0.54
C ILE A 141 -2.97 1.18 0.28
N GLU A 142 -2.61 2.43 0.43
CA GLU A 142 -1.23 2.90 0.26
C GLU A 142 -0.77 3.58 1.56
N GLY A 143 0.42 3.18 2.01
CA GLY A 143 1.10 3.88 3.10
C GLY A 143 1.42 5.32 2.73
N PRO A 144 1.75 6.19 3.71
CA PRO A 144 2.15 7.55 3.41
C PRO A 144 3.37 7.54 2.49
N PRO A 145 3.49 8.52 1.59
CA PRO A 145 4.68 8.64 0.75
C PRO A 145 5.92 8.77 1.66
N ASP A 146 6.96 8.02 1.33
CA ASP A 146 8.24 8.17 2.02
C ASP A 146 8.82 9.54 1.65
N LEU A 147 8.71 10.49 2.59
CA LEU A 147 9.23 11.86 2.41
C LEU A 147 10.77 11.87 2.30
N PHE A 148 11.43 10.76 2.58
CA PHE A 148 12.88 10.58 2.49
C PHE A 148 13.29 9.59 1.39
N ALA A 149 12.35 9.03 0.63
CA ALA A 149 12.68 8.35 -0.59
C ALA A 149 13.33 9.37 -1.52
N ALA A 150 14.66 9.31 -1.65
CA ALA A 150 15.38 10.09 -2.64
C ALA A 150 14.66 9.85 -3.98
N GLU A 151 14.23 10.92 -4.62
CA GLU A 151 13.79 10.87 -6.00
C GLU A 151 14.84 10.03 -6.74
N VAL A 152 14.45 8.87 -7.27
CA VAL A 152 15.33 8.13 -8.17
C VAL A 152 15.69 9.13 -9.25
N PRO A 153 16.98 9.52 -9.39
CA PRO A 153 17.34 10.51 -10.37
C PRO A 153 16.83 9.96 -11.70
N THR A 154 15.87 10.64 -12.28
CA THR A 154 15.46 10.40 -13.67
C THR A 154 16.77 10.38 -14.43
N GLU A 155 17.09 9.28 -15.10
CA GLU A 155 18.35 9.03 -15.79
C GLU A 155 18.86 10.35 -16.39
N THR A 156 19.88 10.91 -15.73
CA THR A 156 20.64 11.98 -16.33
C THR A 156 21.25 11.35 -17.56
N LYS A 157 20.76 11.71 -18.74
CA LYS A 157 21.29 11.25 -20.01
C LYS A 157 22.81 11.29 -19.92
N ARG A 158 23.44 10.12 -20.03
CA ARG A 158 24.89 10.01 -19.97
C ARG A 158 25.48 10.96 -20.99
N PRO A 159 26.63 11.61 -20.72
CA PRO A 159 27.27 12.53 -21.67
C PRO A 159 27.59 11.91 -23.03
N ASP A 160 27.49 10.59 -23.15
CA ASP A 160 27.73 9.83 -24.38
C ASP A 160 26.46 9.57 -25.22
N ASP A 161 25.29 10.11 -24.85
CA ASP A 161 24.08 10.00 -25.66
C ASP A 161 24.30 10.74 -26.99
N PRO A 162 24.17 10.08 -28.13
CA PRO A 162 24.45 10.68 -29.47
C PRO A 162 23.62 11.94 -29.72
N ASN A 163 22.46 12.10 -29.08
CA ASN A 163 21.65 13.31 -29.18
C ASN A 163 22.25 14.50 -28.44
N VAL A 164 22.96 14.27 -27.32
CA VAL A 164 23.66 15.36 -26.56
C VAL A 164 24.89 15.82 -27.35
N ILE A 165 25.64 14.89 -27.95
CA ILE A 165 26.79 15.19 -28.80
C ILE A 165 26.39 15.99 -30.05
N ALA A 166 25.25 15.65 -30.67
CA ALA A 166 24.71 16.40 -31.81
C ALA A 166 24.34 17.84 -31.43
N THR A 167 23.76 18.06 -30.23
CA THR A 167 23.38 19.39 -29.74
C THR A 167 24.60 20.25 -29.41
N LEU A 168 25.64 19.67 -28.80
CA LEU A 168 26.91 20.35 -28.52
C LEU A 168 27.65 20.74 -29.80
N LYS A 169 27.70 19.85 -30.80
CA LYS A 169 28.29 20.14 -32.10
C LYS A 169 27.52 21.22 -32.92
N ALA A 170 26.21 21.31 -32.73
CA ALA A 170 25.39 22.36 -33.33
C ALA A 170 25.60 23.72 -32.68
N ALA A 171 25.88 23.78 -31.39
CA ALA A 171 26.17 24.99 -30.66
C ALA A 171 27.56 25.56 -31.00
N GLU A 172 28.51 24.72 -31.38
CA GLU A 172 29.90 25.15 -31.76
C GLU A 172 29.99 25.70 -33.20
N LYS A 173 28.89 25.62 -33.98
CA LYS A 173 28.81 26.14 -35.35
C LYS A 173 28.07 27.45 -35.54
N LEU A 174 27.92 28.25 -34.51
CA LEU A 174 27.43 29.63 -34.64
C LEU A 174 28.54 30.50 -35.19
N PRO A 175 28.37 31.15 -36.34
CA PRO A 175 29.41 31.99 -36.90
C PRO A 175 29.57 33.26 -36.09
N ASP A 176 30.83 33.54 -35.74
CA ASP A 176 31.29 34.87 -35.34
C ASP A 176 31.02 35.87 -36.48
N SER A 177 29.87 36.53 -36.39
CA SER A 177 29.67 37.72 -37.23
C SER A 177 28.59 38.59 -36.61
N LEU A 178 29.06 39.52 -35.78
CA LEU A 178 28.52 40.88 -35.59
C LEU A 178 29.53 41.70 -34.83
N VAL A 179 30.48 42.26 -35.55
CA VAL A 179 31.11 43.51 -35.20
C VAL A 179 30.47 44.57 -36.06
#